data_b86eb8fc1b26e57cbe7e0b1861bdf4f6
#
_entry.id   b86eb8fc1b26e57cbe7e0b1861bdf4f6
#
_cell.length_a   1.000
_cell.length_b   1.000
_cell.length_c   1.000
_cell.angle_alpha   90.00
_cell.angle_beta   90.00
_cell.angle_gamma   90.00
#
_symmetry.space_group_name_H-M   'P 1'
#
loop_
_entity.id
_entity.type
_entity.pdbx_description
1 polymer ?
#
loop_
_entity_poly.entity_id
_entity_poly.type
_entity_poly.pdbx_seq_one_letter_code
_entity_poly.pdbx_strand_id
1 'polypeptide(L)'
;IEAGVYSLKIEGRMKKPEYTAGVVSVYRKYLDKYLSGEKRPIVTKEDKQMLWDIYNRDGFHQSYYKQRNGRSMMALENEKSAGIIRNEELFTRIRKEYMDKKTPVLIRGTMSLYNGCPAILEVQAGDCRVTVEGETVQTAMNCPLGEERIRRQMEKTGGSGFIFEKLDIFMGDDIFLPMQQLNHLRRQGLEALEEEMLRPWKQRKAKERDLKDIPETEKQTTKEFLTAAVETEEQLAAVEKTDGVKRIYADCGIFPVSGFVQNVERWIHRLEEEGKELFLTLPRIVRDRELDGRKETFQELVQKGLGGFLVRNMESYGILDTMGLTSRIVLDANIYTMNNRAEAFWMKKGILGDTVPLELNAKELVHRNNKNSELTVYGYTPMMVSVQCVQKTMDHCNHACVQYVLKDRYQKEFRGVCSCEFCYNTIYNTLPTSLLKEKEKAEKLGVKAYRLSFTTETQQETEKIVRAFVDVYLRGQKPDGQMQTEETTKGHFQRGVE
;
A
#
# COMPACT_ATOMS: atom_id res chain seq x y z
N ILE A 1 3.20 27.16 -3.53
CA ILE A 1 1.85 27.77 -3.59
C ILE A 1 1.68 28.50 -4.91
N GLU A 2 2.56 29.44 -5.27
CA GLU A 2 2.49 30.22 -6.53
C GLU A 2 2.52 29.31 -7.78
N ALA A 3 3.12 28.13 -7.71
CA ALA A 3 3.10 27.13 -8.78
C ALA A 3 1.74 26.40 -8.93
N GLY A 4 0.70 26.77 -8.19
CA GLY A 4 -0.62 26.15 -8.27
C GLY A 4 -0.75 24.82 -7.53
N VAL A 5 0.17 24.48 -6.63
CA VAL A 5 0.06 23.26 -5.81
C VAL A 5 -1.13 23.37 -4.87
N TYR A 6 -2.10 22.47 -5.02
CA TYR A 6 -3.33 22.47 -4.24
C TYR A 6 -3.13 22.03 -2.79
N SER A 7 -2.25 21.07 -2.54
CA SER A 7 -2.05 20.49 -1.21
C SER A 7 -0.59 20.13 -0.98
N LEU A 8 -0.12 20.28 0.26
CA LEU A 8 1.22 19.89 0.70
C LEU A 8 1.12 18.64 1.57
N LYS A 9 1.75 17.54 1.14
CA LYS A 9 1.79 16.28 1.89
C LYS A 9 3.05 16.19 2.73
N ILE A 10 2.87 16.00 4.04
CA ILE A 10 3.95 15.73 4.98
C ILE A 10 3.98 14.23 5.27
N GLU A 11 5.11 13.56 5.01
CA GLU A 11 5.26 12.12 5.22
C GLU A 11 5.84 11.83 6.61
N GLY A 12 5.14 11.01 7.37
CA GLY A 12 5.53 10.68 8.74
C GLY A 12 5.23 9.23 9.16
N ARG A 13 4.98 8.33 8.20
CA ARG A 13 4.50 6.96 8.45
C ARG A 13 5.28 6.20 9.53
N MET A 14 6.61 6.28 9.52
CA MET A 14 7.49 5.57 10.46
C MET A 14 7.94 6.47 11.63
N LYS A 15 7.30 7.62 11.81
CA LYS A 15 7.66 8.60 12.81
C LYS A 15 6.69 8.59 13.99
N LYS A 16 7.14 9.17 15.11
CA LYS A 16 6.28 9.38 16.28
C LYS A 16 5.27 10.50 16.01
N PRO A 17 4.14 10.51 16.72
CA PRO A 17 3.12 11.58 16.57
C PRO A 17 3.68 12.98 16.77
N GLU A 18 4.66 13.16 17.68
CA GLU A 18 5.31 14.43 17.94
C GLU A 18 6.06 14.98 16.72
N TYR A 19 6.63 14.09 15.90
CA TYR A 19 7.23 14.49 14.62
C TYR A 19 6.17 15.14 13.73
N THR A 20 5.05 14.47 13.55
CA THR A 20 3.96 14.98 12.69
C THR A 20 3.43 16.29 13.22
N ALA A 21 3.11 16.39 14.52
CA ALA A 21 2.61 17.59 15.15
C ALA A 21 3.59 18.77 15.02
N GLY A 22 4.86 18.54 15.32
CA GLY A 22 5.90 19.56 15.27
C GLY A 22 6.19 20.05 13.85
N VAL A 23 6.29 19.14 12.87
CA VAL A 23 6.52 19.54 11.47
C VAL A 23 5.32 20.28 10.92
N VAL A 24 4.11 19.79 11.16
CA VAL A 24 2.88 20.44 10.69
C VAL A 24 2.74 21.84 11.31
N SER A 25 3.07 22.02 12.60
CA SER A 25 2.97 23.33 13.26
C SER A 25 3.85 24.39 12.60
N VAL A 26 5.09 24.03 12.24
CA VAL A 26 6.01 24.93 11.55
C VAL A 26 5.50 25.27 10.15
N TYR A 27 5.12 24.24 9.35
CA TYR A 27 4.60 24.47 8.00
C TYR A 27 3.30 25.27 8.02
N ARG A 28 2.40 25.01 8.97
CA ARG A 28 1.16 25.77 9.14
C ARG A 28 1.44 27.25 9.44
N LYS A 29 2.37 27.53 10.36
CA LYS A 29 2.81 28.90 10.70
C LYS A 29 3.23 29.69 9.47
N TYR A 30 4.04 29.10 8.59
CA TYR A 30 4.52 29.77 7.39
C TYR A 30 3.49 29.86 6.27
N LEU A 31 2.60 28.88 6.19
CA LEU A 31 1.45 28.94 5.28
C LEU A 31 0.51 30.07 5.68
N ASP A 32 0.21 30.23 6.97
CA ASP A 32 -0.65 31.30 7.47
C ASP A 32 -0.04 32.69 7.22
N LYS A 33 1.26 32.84 7.44
CA LYS A 33 1.96 34.08 7.10
C LYS A 33 1.86 34.43 5.61
N TYR A 34 2.06 33.43 4.74
CA TYR A 34 1.89 33.65 3.30
C TYR A 34 0.46 34.04 2.93
N LEU A 35 -0.53 33.34 3.48
CA LEU A 35 -1.95 33.62 3.20
C LEU A 35 -2.41 34.95 3.76
N SER A 36 -1.78 35.47 4.84
CA SER A 36 -2.03 36.81 5.37
C SER A 36 -1.37 37.96 4.61
N GLY A 37 -0.65 37.66 3.51
CA GLY A 37 -0.06 38.65 2.62
C GLY A 37 1.47 38.79 2.70
N GLU A 38 2.15 38.06 3.59
CA GLU A 38 3.61 38.03 3.67
C GLU A 38 4.17 37.15 2.55
N LYS A 39 4.44 37.74 1.37
CA LYS A 39 4.79 36.99 0.13
C LYS A 39 6.02 36.11 0.22
N ARG A 40 6.93 36.30 1.15
CA ARG A 40 8.13 35.47 1.32
C ARG A 40 8.53 35.40 2.80
N PRO A 41 7.77 34.67 3.62
CA PRO A 41 8.05 34.60 5.04
C PRO A 41 9.42 33.96 5.29
N ILE A 42 10.27 34.66 6.04
CA ILE A 42 11.60 34.18 6.40
C ILE A 42 11.49 33.17 7.54
N VAL A 43 11.96 31.96 7.29
CA VAL A 43 11.99 30.90 8.30
C VAL A 43 13.03 31.25 9.37
N THR A 44 12.59 31.33 10.64
CA THR A 44 13.46 31.69 11.76
C THR A 44 14.51 30.60 12.06
N LYS A 45 15.57 30.98 12.78
CA LYS A 45 16.60 30.02 13.19
C LYS A 45 16.04 28.97 14.16
N GLU A 46 15.14 29.40 15.04
CA GLU A 46 14.45 28.58 16.05
C GLU A 46 13.58 27.52 15.37
N ASP A 47 12.78 27.92 14.36
CA ASP A 47 11.93 26.97 13.62
C ASP A 47 12.77 25.95 12.82
N LYS A 48 13.89 26.39 12.21
CA LYS A 48 14.83 25.48 11.56
C LYS A 48 15.46 24.51 12.55
N GLN A 49 15.85 25.01 13.73
CA GLN A 49 16.41 24.18 14.77
C GLN A 49 15.40 23.18 15.31
N MET A 50 14.13 23.62 15.51
CA MET A 50 13.05 22.72 15.90
C MET A 50 12.84 21.57 14.89
N LEU A 51 12.81 21.86 13.59
CA LEU A 51 12.69 20.85 12.55
C LEU A 51 13.89 19.89 12.55
N TRP A 52 15.09 20.41 12.84
CA TRP A 52 16.30 19.61 12.97
C TRP A 52 16.25 18.66 14.17
N ASP A 53 15.84 19.17 15.32
CA ASP A 53 15.81 18.42 16.60
C ASP A 53 14.68 17.38 16.65
N ILE A 54 13.59 17.61 15.91
CA ILE A 54 12.50 16.62 15.81
C ILE A 54 12.97 15.38 15.07
N TYR A 55 13.61 15.55 13.92
CA TYR A 55 14.17 14.47 13.13
C TYR A 55 14.95 15.00 11.93
N ASN A 56 16.19 14.59 11.83
CA ASN A 56 17.01 14.89 10.67
C ASN A 56 17.83 13.67 10.23
N ARG A 57 18.07 13.55 8.92
CA ARG A 57 19.06 12.67 8.30
C ARG A 57 19.90 13.55 7.38
N ASP A 58 21.06 13.97 7.81
CA ASP A 58 22.06 14.70 7.01
C ASP A 58 21.61 16.04 6.42
N GLY A 59 20.66 16.72 7.05
CA GLY A 59 20.26 18.09 6.70
C GLY A 59 19.02 18.23 5.84
N PHE A 60 18.78 19.47 5.40
CA PHE A 60 17.72 19.82 4.48
C PHE A 60 18.27 19.93 3.07
N HIS A 61 17.61 19.31 2.10
CA HIS A 61 18.02 19.38 0.70
C HIS A 61 16.85 19.69 -0.23
N GLN A 62 17.18 20.14 -1.43
CA GLN A 62 16.22 20.49 -2.50
C GLN A 62 16.43 19.61 -3.75
N SER A 63 17.08 18.46 -3.61
CA SER A 63 17.55 17.68 -4.76
C SER A 63 16.41 17.24 -5.66
N TYR A 64 15.29 16.77 -5.07
CA TYR A 64 14.11 16.36 -5.84
C TYR A 64 13.45 17.49 -6.66
N TYR A 65 13.68 18.75 -6.31
CA TYR A 65 13.21 19.89 -7.10
C TYR A 65 14.15 20.24 -8.27
N LYS A 66 15.42 19.85 -8.18
CA LYS A 66 16.47 20.30 -9.11
C LYS A 66 16.94 19.22 -10.05
N GLN A 67 16.89 17.97 -9.63
CA GLN A 67 17.42 16.84 -10.39
C GLN A 67 16.66 15.55 -10.12
N ARG A 68 16.80 14.62 -11.06
CA ARG A 68 16.32 13.26 -10.99
C ARG A 68 17.52 12.33 -10.87
N ASN A 69 17.63 11.57 -9.80
CA ASN A 69 18.75 10.70 -9.48
C ASN A 69 20.08 11.43 -9.23
N GLY A 70 20.95 10.83 -8.50
CA GLY A 70 22.30 11.28 -8.21
C GLY A 70 22.65 11.22 -6.72
N ARG A 71 23.92 11.44 -6.43
CA ARG A 71 24.51 11.32 -5.09
C ARG A 71 23.83 12.21 -4.05
N SER A 72 23.44 13.43 -4.41
CA SER A 72 22.80 14.39 -3.51
C SER A 72 21.38 14.03 -3.07
N MET A 73 20.79 12.96 -3.63
CA MET A 73 19.46 12.47 -3.23
C MET A 73 19.51 11.39 -2.16
N MET A 74 20.71 10.93 -1.77
CA MET A 74 20.95 9.87 -0.80
C MET A 74 21.91 10.35 0.29
N ALA A 75 21.64 10.01 1.54
CA ALA A 75 22.60 10.11 2.63
C ALA A 75 23.58 8.93 2.54
N LEU A 76 24.75 9.14 1.94
CA LEU A 76 25.76 8.10 1.72
C LEU A 76 26.75 7.97 2.87
N GLU A 77 27.01 9.06 3.56
CA GLU A 77 27.89 9.07 4.72
C GLU A 77 27.01 9.12 5.97
N ASN A 78 27.00 8.05 6.72
CA ASN A 78 26.66 8.11 8.13
C ASN A 78 27.82 8.86 8.84
N GLU A 79 27.97 10.16 8.59
CA GLU A 79 28.59 10.97 9.62
C GLU A 79 27.76 10.72 10.86
N LYS A 80 28.31 9.85 11.71
CA LYS A 80 27.80 9.46 13.00
C LYS A 80 26.42 10.07 13.20
N SER A 81 25.37 9.33 13.01
CA SER A 81 24.15 9.58 13.75
C SER A 81 24.60 9.55 15.21
N ALA A 82 25.36 10.59 15.58
CA ALA A 82 25.62 11.00 16.96
C ALA A 82 24.24 10.99 17.51
N GLY A 83 23.94 9.92 18.24
CA GLY A 83 22.62 9.47 18.55
C GLY A 83 21.72 10.68 18.65
N ILE A 84 20.67 10.73 17.85
CA ILE A 84 19.74 11.84 17.87
C ILE A 84 19.50 12.06 19.35
N ILE A 85 20.16 13.08 19.94
CA ILE A 85 19.93 13.43 21.34
C ILE A 85 18.48 13.83 21.31
N ARG A 86 17.64 12.90 21.76
CA ARG A 86 16.21 13.11 21.81
C ARG A 86 16.00 14.33 22.66
N ASN A 87 15.60 15.42 22.04
CA ASN A 87 15.22 16.61 22.78
C ASN A 87 13.88 16.33 23.48
N GLU A 88 13.92 15.59 24.60
CA GLU A 88 12.73 15.18 25.34
C GLU A 88 11.93 16.39 25.85
N GLU A 89 12.57 17.53 26.09
CA GLU A 89 11.89 18.78 26.44
C GLU A 89 11.04 19.28 25.25
N LEU A 90 11.62 19.27 24.05
CA LEU A 90 10.89 19.63 22.83
C LEU A 90 9.70 18.69 22.60
N PHE A 91 9.88 17.39 22.74
CA PHE A 91 8.80 16.42 22.57
C PHE A 91 7.71 16.60 23.61
N THR A 92 8.08 16.86 24.87
CA THR A 92 7.11 17.15 25.94
C THR A 92 6.33 18.43 25.67
N ARG A 93 6.99 19.48 25.17
CA ARG A 93 6.33 20.73 24.76
C ARG A 93 5.35 20.49 23.62
N ILE A 94 5.75 19.78 22.57
CA ILE A 94 4.90 19.45 21.43
C ILE A 94 3.65 18.67 21.87
N ARG A 95 3.82 17.66 22.74
CA ARG A 95 2.68 16.90 23.31
C ARG A 95 1.71 17.84 24.00
N LYS A 96 2.20 18.62 24.94
CA LYS A 96 1.38 19.55 25.74
C LYS A 96 0.67 20.59 24.88
N GLU A 97 1.32 21.08 23.83
CA GLU A 97 0.81 22.16 22.99
C GLU A 97 -0.19 21.69 21.93
N TYR A 98 0.07 20.53 21.30
CA TYR A 98 -0.70 20.08 20.13
C TYR A 98 -1.45 18.76 20.32
N MET A 99 -1.04 17.90 21.25
CA MET A 99 -1.64 16.58 21.40
C MET A 99 -2.55 16.47 22.61
N ASP A 100 -2.16 17.08 23.74
CA ASP A 100 -2.95 17.05 24.98
C ASP A 100 -4.09 18.08 24.97
N LYS A 101 -3.99 19.10 24.14
CA LYS A 101 -5.06 20.08 23.93
C LYS A 101 -6.16 19.48 23.07
N LYS A 102 -7.20 18.98 23.70
CA LYS A 102 -8.47 18.73 23.01
C LYS A 102 -9.11 20.08 22.72
N THR A 103 -9.40 20.39 21.46
CA THR A 103 -10.25 21.50 21.09
C THR A 103 -11.69 21.06 21.35
N PRO A 104 -12.34 21.54 22.42
CA PRO A 104 -13.69 21.11 22.73
C PRO A 104 -14.69 21.71 21.74
N VAL A 105 -15.75 20.98 21.50
CA VAL A 105 -16.90 21.49 20.74
C VAL A 105 -17.70 22.38 21.67
N LEU A 106 -17.96 23.64 21.25
CA LEU A 106 -18.81 24.56 21.98
C LEU A 106 -20.26 24.18 21.80
N ILE A 107 -20.98 24.03 22.91
CA ILE A 107 -22.38 23.63 22.93
C ILE A 107 -23.24 24.66 23.68
N ARG A 108 -24.51 24.76 23.32
CA ARG A 108 -25.53 25.47 24.04
C ARG A 108 -26.45 24.47 24.74
N GLY A 109 -26.84 24.77 25.95
CA GLY A 109 -27.74 23.93 26.72
C GLY A 109 -28.92 24.71 27.27
N THR A 110 -30.07 24.08 27.34
CA THR A 110 -31.24 24.54 28.04
C THR A 110 -31.70 23.46 29.00
N MET A 111 -31.84 23.79 30.26
CA MET A 111 -32.27 22.86 31.29
C MET A 111 -33.57 23.33 31.92
N SER A 112 -34.55 22.44 32.07
CA SER A 112 -35.86 22.72 32.69
C SER A 112 -36.09 21.79 33.87
N LEU A 113 -36.36 22.37 35.05
CA LEU A 113 -36.55 21.68 36.34
C LEU A 113 -37.77 22.22 37.04
N TYR A 114 -38.91 21.56 36.90
CA TYR A 114 -40.15 21.94 37.57
C TYR A 114 -40.70 20.79 38.44
N ASN A 115 -41.21 21.13 39.58
CA ASN A 115 -41.70 20.19 40.55
C ASN A 115 -42.78 19.25 39.98
N GLY A 116 -42.66 17.95 40.20
CA GLY A 116 -43.54 16.94 39.65
C GLY A 116 -43.36 16.63 38.17
N CYS A 117 -42.43 17.33 37.47
CA CYS A 117 -42.09 17.04 36.07
C CYS A 117 -40.74 16.35 35.92
N PRO A 118 -40.49 15.60 34.83
CA PRO A 118 -39.17 15.09 34.54
C PRO A 118 -38.17 16.25 34.36
N ALA A 119 -36.94 16.07 34.78
CA ALA A 119 -35.86 16.98 34.48
C ALA A 119 -35.52 16.88 32.98
N ILE A 120 -35.53 18.00 32.27
CA ILE A 120 -35.27 18.03 30.82
C ILE A 120 -33.96 18.74 30.56
N LEU A 121 -33.10 18.15 29.71
CA LEU A 121 -31.91 18.80 29.19
C LEU A 121 -31.93 18.77 27.67
N GLU A 122 -31.90 19.93 27.06
CA GLU A 122 -31.62 20.10 25.63
C GLU A 122 -30.18 20.55 25.45
N VAL A 123 -29.44 19.95 24.53
CA VAL A 123 -28.09 20.35 24.16
C VAL A 123 -27.98 20.49 22.64
N GLN A 124 -27.22 21.48 22.19
CA GLN A 124 -27.07 21.81 20.78
C GLN A 124 -25.61 22.11 20.43
N ALA A 125 -25.14 21.57 19.30
CA ALA A 125 -23.88 21.90 18.65
C ALA A 125 -24.11 22.13 17.14
N GLY A 126 -23.92 23.32 16.64
CA GLY A 126 -24.28 23.70 15.27
C GLY A 126 -25.74 23.35 14.96
N ASP A 127 -25.98 22.55 13.92
CA ASP A 127 -27.35 22.14 13.53
C ASP A 127 -27.85 20.89 14.27
N CYS A 128 -27.00 20.22 15.03
CA CYS A 128 -27.37 19.05 15.81
C CYS A 128 -27.98 19.48 17.16
N ARG A 129 -29.18 18.95 17.45
CA ARG A 129 -29.90 19.23 18.70
C ARG A 129 -30.50 17.93 19.23
N VAL A 130 -30.37 17.71 20.52
CA VAL A 130 -30.96 16.57 21.23
C VAL A 130 -31.59 17.01 22.53
N THR A 131 -32.66 16.32 22.93
CA THR A 131 -33.35 16.53 24.22
C THR A 131 -33.37 15.18 24.93
N VAL A 132 -33.01 15.21 26.20
CA VAL A 132 -33.05 14.02 27.08
C VAL A 132 -33.86 14.32 28.32
N GLU A 133 -34.57 13.32 28.83
CA GLU A 133 -35.38 13.38 30.04
C GLU A 133 -34.71 12.57 31.14
N GLY A 134 -34.70 13.13 32.32
CA GLY A 134 -34.21 12.49 33.53
C GLY A 134 -35.33 12.16 34.54
N GLU A 135 -34.94 11.90 35.76
CA GLU A 135 -35.86 11.63 36.86
C GLU A 135 -36.78 12.79 37.18
N THR A 136 -37.93 12.49 37.79
CA THR A 136 -38.90 13.49 38.20
C THR A 136 -38.32 14.40 39.30
N VAL A 137 -38.42 15.69 39.13
CA VAL A 137 -38.02 16.71 40.09
C VAL A 137 -38.96 16.69 41.27
N GLN A 138 -38.43 16.65 42.49
CA GLN A 138 -39.17 16.55 43.72
C GLN A 138 -39.23 17.92 44.46
N THR A 139 -40.17 18.07 45.36
CA THR A 139 -40.16 19.22 46.25
C THR A 139 -39.08 19.05 47.33
N ALA A 140 -38.31 20.11 47.59
CA ALA A 140 -37.27 20.09 48.62
C ALA A 140 -37.89 20.05 50.02
N MET A 141 -37.43 19.11 50.84
CA MET A 141 -37.86 19.02 52.25
C MET A 141 -37.02 19.94 53.14
N ASN A 142 -35.72 20.03 52.96
CA ASN A 142 -34.81 20.72 53.86
C ASN A 142 -33.83 21.71 53.14
N CYS A 143 -33.46 21.45 51.91
CA CYS A 143 -32.49 22.28 51.22
C CYS A 143 -32.81 22.32 49.70
N PRO A 144 -33.39 23.41 49.22
CA PRO A 144 -33.67 23.61 47.80
C PRO A 144 -32.39 23.60 46.94
N LEU A 145 -32.53 23.13 45.73
CA LEU A 145 -31.43 23.11 44.76
C LEU A 145 -31.33 24.47 44.07
N GLY A 146 -30.23 25.20 44.29
CA GLY A 146 -30.02 26.52 43.69
C GLY A 146 -29.39 26.44 42.29
N GLU A 147 -29.69 27.41 41.42
CA GLU A 147 -29.22 27.51 40.04
C GLU A 147 -27.69 27.40 39.91
N GLU A 148 -26.94 28.14 40.76
CA GLU A 148 -25.48 28.11 40.72
C GLU A 148 -24.90 26.68 40.93
N ARG A 149 -25.57 25.91 41.83
CA ARG A 149 -25.14 24.54 42.10
C ARG A 149 -25.44 23.62 40.93
N ILE A 150 -26.56 23.80 40.25
CA ILE A 150 -26.93 23.09 39.02
C ILE A 150 -25.92 23.44 37.93
N ARG A 151 -25.70 24.70 37.65
CA ARG A 151 -24.79 25.23 36.65
C ARG A 151 -23.40 24.68 36.82
N ARG A 152 -22.83 24.77 38.02
CA ARG A 152 -21.51 24.22 38.35
C ARG A 152 -21.41 22.72 38.11
N GLN A 153 -22.51 21.99 38.28
CA GLN A 153 -22.51 20.55 38.05
C GLN A 153 -22.66 20.18 36.58
N MET A 154 -23.47 20.93 35.84
CA MET A 154 -23.67 20.70 34.41
C MET A 154 -22.44 21.09 33.59
N GLU A 155 -21.73 22.13 33.97
CA GLU A 155 -20.48 22.58 33.30
C GLU A 155 -19.28 21.66 33.51
N LYS A 156 -19.39 20.65 34.39
CA LYS A 156 -18.35 19.63 34.57
C LYS A 156 -18.29 18.62 33.39
N THR A 157 -17.99 19.12 32.22
CA THR A 157 -17.96 18.30 30.96
C THR A 157 -16.64 17.62 30.69
N GLY A 158 -15.70 17.62 31.65
CA GLY A 158 -14.37 17.05 31.50
C GLY A 158 -14.38 15.62 30.94
N GLY A 159 -13.58 15.39 29.86
CA GLY A 159 -13.49 14.11 29.19
C GLY A 159 -14.51 13.83 28.09
N SER A 160 -15.59 14.64 27.97
CA SER A 160 -16.63 14.46 26.94
C SER A 160 -16.30 15.07 25.58
N GLY A 161 -15.30 15.94 25.51
CA GLY A 161 -15.01 16.69 24.27
C GLY A 161 -15.91 17.92 24.05
N PHE A 162 -16.84 18.22 24.97
CA PHE A 162 -17.75 19.37 24.89
C PHE A 162 -17.50 20.39 25.98
N ILE A 163 -17.80 21.68 25.70
CA ILE A 163 -17.83 22.78 26.69
C ILE A 163 -19.07 23.61 26.44
N PHE A 164 -19.83 23.91 27.48
CA PHE A 164 -20.94 24.84 27.37
C PHE A 164 -20.44 26.26 27.09
N GLU A 165 -20.80 26.81 25.91
CA GLU A 165 -20.69 28.23 25.59
C GLU A 165 -21.77 29.01 26.35
N LYS A 166 -22.97 28.42 26.43
CA LYS A 166 -24.14 29.00 27.13
C LYS A 166 -24.98 27.86 27.72
N LEU A 167 -25.44 28.05 28.95
CA LEU A 167 -26.39 27.15 29.63
C LEU A 167 -27.49 28.01 30.27
N ASP A 168 -28.69 27.92 29.73
CA ASP A 168 -29.89 28.52 30.28
C ASP A 168 -30.59 27.51 31.19
N ILE A 169 -30.92 27.94 32.43
CA ILE A 169 -31.55 27.07 33.43
C ILE A 169 -32.90 27.69 33.81
N PHE A 170 -33.96 26.97 33.55
CA PHE A 170 -35.33 27.31 33.95
C PHE A 170 -35.73 26.36 35.07
N MET A 171 -36.10 26.91 36.22
CA MET A 171 -36.42 26.11 37.40
C MET A 171 -37.55 26.70 38.20
N GLY A 172 -38.34 25.86 38.85
CA GLY A 172 -39.33 26.25 39.84
C GLY A 172 -38.69 26.53 41.20
N ASP A 173 -39.50 27.07 42.12
CA ASP A 173 -39.11 27.26 43.50
C ASP A 173 -39.13 25.93 44.27
N ASP A 174 -38.33 25.85 45.34
CA ASP A 174 -38.24 24.73 46.26
C ASP A 174 -38.09 23.33 45.61
N ILE A 175 -37.29 23.23 44.58
CA ILE A 175 -37.03 21.97 43.90
C ILE A 175 -35.87 21.17 44.52
N PHE A 176 -35.93 19.84 44.37
CA PHE A 176 -34.88 18.91 44.74
C PHE A 176 -34.67 17.87 43.63
N LEU A 177 -33.41 17.65 43.27
CA LEU A 177 -32.97 16.57 42.44
C LEU A 177 -31.59 16.07 42.92
N PRO A 178 -31.37 14.78 43.12
CA PRO A 178 -30.08 14.26 43.55
C PRO A 178 -28.96 14.62 42.56
N MET A 179 -27.77 14.98 43.07
CA MET A 179 -26.63 15.35 42.24
C MET A 179 -26.20 14.21 41.28
N GLN A 180 -26.45 12.98 41.68
CA GLN A 180 -26.21 11.83 40.83
C GLN A 180 -27.10 11.82 39.59
N GLN A 181 -28.36 12.24 39.73
CA GLN A 181 -29.31 12.34 38.60
C GLN A 181 -28.97 13.48 37.67
N LEU A 182 -28.50 14.61 38.17
CA LEU A 182 -27.95 15.70 37.34
C LEU A 182 -26.75 15.26 36.51
N ASN A 183 -25.85 14.50 37.12
CA ASN A 183 -24.70 13.95 36.42
C ASN A 183 -25.10 12.94 35.35
N HIS A 184 -26.09 12.11 35.63
CA HIS A 184 -26.61 11.16 34.67
C HIS A 184 -27.25 11.85 33.48
N LEU A 185 -28.11 12.80 33.72
CA LEU A 185 -28.78 13.59 32.68
C LEU A 185 -27.77 14.33 31.78
N ARG A 186 -26.74 14.94 32.40
CA ARG A 186 -25.64 15.54 31.62
C ARG A 186 -24.95 14.55 30.72
N ARG A 187 -24.56 13.35 31.25
CA ARG A 187 -23.89 12.32 30.44
C ARG A 187 -24.76 11.86 29.29
N GLN A 188 -26.03 11.54 29.57
CA GLN A 188 -27.01 11.15 28.55
C GLN A 188 -27.14 12.21 27.45
N GLY A 189 -27.26 13.49 27.83
CA GLY A 189 -27.37 14.58 26.85
C GLY A 189 -26.13 14.70 25.96
N LEU A 190 -24.92 14.62 26.54
CA LEU A 190 -23.68 14.72 25.80
C LEU A 190 -23.42 13.49 24.90
N GLU A 191 -23.74 12.29 25.39
CA GLU A 191 -23.64 11.05 24.59
C GLU A 191 -24.63 11.06 23.42
N ALA A 192 -25.90 11.47 23.68
CA ALA A 192 -26.90 11.58 22.62
C ALA A 192 -26.51 12.63 21.56
N LEU A 193 -25.93 13.75 21.99
CA LEU A 193 -25.43 14.77 21.04
C LEU A 193 -24.28 14.26 20.19
N GLU A 194 -23.34 13.51 20.77
CA GLU A 194 -22.25 12.89 20.03
C GLU A 194 -22.78 11.88 19.01
N GLU A 195 -23.75 11.05 19.40
CA GLU A 195 -24.39 10.10 18.49
C GLU A 195 -25.10 10.81 17.33
N GLU A 196 -25.83 11.89 17.61
CA GLU A 196 -26.52 12.66 16.59
C GLU A 196 -25.53 13.33 15.61
N MET A 197 -24.45 13.90 16.11
CA MET A 197 -23.38 14.49 15.29
C MET A 197 -22.70 13.43 14.41
N LEU A 198 -22.54 12.20 14.90
CA LEU A 198 -21.91 11.09 14.17
C LEU A 198 -22.89 10.34 13.25
N ARG A 199 -24.19 10.52 13.42
CA ARG A 199 -25.24 9.83 12.66
C ARG A 199 -25.04 9.89 11.13
N PRO A 200 -24.75 11.04 10.50
CA PRO A 200 -24.55 11.14 9.06
C PRO A 200 -23.37 10.27 8.56
N TRP A 201 -22.37 10.04 9.43
CA TRP A 201 -21.19 9.24 9.10
C TRP A 201 -21.41 7.75 9.34
N LYS A 202 -22.16 7.37 10.40
CA LYS A 202 -22.51 5.98 10.73
C LYS A 202 -23.60 5.41 9.81
N GLN A 203 -24.54 6.23 9.35
CA GLN A 203 -25.68 5.82 8.53
C GLN A 203 -25.43 5.89 7.02
N ARG A 204 -24.19 5.93 6.56
CA ARG A 204 -23.92 5.65 5.16
C ARG A 204 -24.37 4.22 4.88
N LYS A 205 -25.66 4.06 4.53
CA LYS A 205 -26.13 2.82 3.92
C LYS A 205 -25.24 2.58 2.71
N ALA A 206 -24.38 1.58 2.77
CA ALA A 206 -23.79 1.04 1.58
C ALA A 206 -24.98 0.79 0.66
N LYS A 207 -24.99 1.42 -0.53
CA LYS A 207 -25.95 1.00 -1.57
C LYS A 207 -25.77 -0.51 -1.63
N GLU A 208 -26.82 -1.27 -1.41
CA GLU A 208 -26.83 -2.70 -1.69
C GLU A 208 -26.41 -2.83 -3.15
N ARG A 209 -25.11 -3.04 -3.35
CA ARG A 209 -24.63 -3.45 -4.67
C ARG A 209 -25.06 -4.90 -4.75
N ASP A 210 -25.80 -5.22 -5.78
CA ASP A 210 -26.14 -6.59 -6.11
C ASP A 210 -24.87 -7.44 -6.12
N LEU A 211 -24.68 -8.19 -5.05
CA LEU A 211 -23.55 -9.11 -4.87
C LEU A 211 -23.75 -10.40 -5.68
N LYS A 212 -24.86 -10.49 -6.42
CA LYS A 212 -25.34 -11.70 -7.05
C LYS A 212 -24.62 -12.11 -8.35
N ASP A 213 -23.74 -11.27 -8.89
CA ASP A 213 -23.11 -11.51 -10.20
C ASP A 213 -21.68 -12.01 -10.14
N ILE A 214 -21.21 -12.61 -9.05
CA ILE A 214 -19.98 -13.39 -9.07
C ILE A 214 -20.37 -14.83 -9.33
N PRO A 215 -20.10 -15.39 -10.52
CA PRO A 215 -20.41 -16.79 -10.80
C PRO A 215 -19.67 -17.67 -9.76
N GLU A 216 -20.39 -18.60 -9.12
CA GLU A 216 -19.75 -19.67 -8.39
C GLU A 216 -18.84 -20.44 -9.35
N THR A 217 -17.59 -20.59 -8.96
CA THR A 217 -16.56 -21.18 -9.80
C THR A 217 -16.71 -22.69 -9.81
N GLU A 218 -17.21 -23.24 -10.91
CA GLU A 218 -17.02 -24.66 -11.20
C GLU A 218 -15.51 -24.95 -11.30
N LYS A 219 -15.02 -25.88 -10.50
CA LYS A 219 -13.63 -26.36 -10.56
C LYS A 219 -13.45 -27.13 -11.87
N GLN A 220 -13.01 -26.47 -12.92
CA GLN A 220 -12.56 -27.16 -14.12
C GLN A 220 -11.13 -27.66 -13.90
N THR A 221 -10.94 -28.96 -14.05
CA THR A 221 -9.63 -29.60 -14.12
C THR A 221 -9.02 -29.35 -15.48
N THR A 222 -8.41 -28.19 -15.67
CA THR A 222 -7.52 -27.96 -16.82
C THR A 222 -6.16 -28.62 -16.51
N LYS A 223 -5.54 -29.24 -17.53
CA LYS A 223 -4.20 -29.82 -17.35
C LYS A 223 -3.21 -28.69 -17.07
N GLU A 224 -2.67 -28.67 -15.88
CA GLU A 224 -1.67 -27.70 -15.41
C GLU A 224 -0.37 -27.83 -16.21
N PHE A 225 0.35 -26.71 -16.37
CA PHE A 225 1.63 -26.67 -17.05
C PHE A 225 2.59 -25.69 -16.35
N LEU A 226 3.89 -25.81 -16.66
CA LEU A 226 4.89 -24.87 -16.16
C LEU A 226 5.07 -23.70 -17.13
N THR A 227 5.26 -22.52 -16.54
CA THR A 227 5.72 -21.31 -17.22
C THR A 227 7.03 -20.82 -16.60
N ALA A 228 7.85 -20.09 -17.34
CA ALA A 228 9.09 -19.50 -16.85
C ALA A 228 9.16 -18.03 -17.23
N ALA A 229 9.50 -17.17 -16.26
CA ALA A 229 9.86 -15.77 -16.52
C ALA A 229 11.37 -15.62 -16.38
N VAL A 230 12.01 -14.95 -17.34
CA VAL A 230 13.48 -14.83 -17.44
C VAL A 230 13.88 -13.37 -17.71
N GLU A 231 15.00 -12.94 -17.12
CA GLU A 231 15.52 -11.57 -17.23
C GLU A 231 16.84 -11.51 -18.03
N THR A 232 17.42 -12.64 -18.46
CA THR A 232 18.64 -12.69 -19.28
C THR A 232 18.52 -13.68 -20.46
N GLU A 233 19.36 -13.50 -21.50
CA GLU A 233 19.38 -14.38 -22.66
C GLU A 233 19.91 -15.77 -22.30
N GLU A 234 20.84 -15.89 -21.34
CA GLU A 234 21.36 -17.15 -20.84
C GLU A 234 20.27 -17.96 -20.13
N GLN A 235 19.41 -17.31 -19.34
CA GLN A 235 18.25 -17.94 -18.70
C GLN A 235 17.24 -18.39 -19.76
N LEU A 236 16.99 -17.55 -20.79
CA LEU A 236 16.10 -17.89 -21.90
C LEU A 236 16.59 -19.15 -22.63
N ALA A 237 17.89 -19.22 -22.95
CA ALA A 237 18.52 -20.39 -23.59
C ALA A 237 18.50 -21.65 -22.70
N ALA A 238 18.58 -21.48 -21.37
CA ALA A 238 18.44 -22.58 -20.41
C ALA A 238 17.02 -23.19 -20.44
N VAL A 239 15.99 -22.32 -20.42
CA VAL A 239 14.60 -22.79 -20.43
C VAL A 239 14.17 -23.32 -21.79
N GLU A 240 14.70 -22.79 -22.90
CA GLU A 240 14.50 -23.34 -24.25
C GLU A 240 14.85 -24.84 -24.31
N LYS A 241 16.01 -25.20 -23.79
CA LYS A 241 16.54 -26.58 -23.83
C LYS A 241 15.92 -27.55 -22.82
N THR A 242 15.08 -27.06 -21.91
CA THR A 242 14.50 -27.89 -20.84
C THR A 242 13.06 -28.26 -21.16
N ASP A 243 12.73 -29.52 -21.22
CA ASP A 243 11.36 -30.00 -21.43
C ASP A 243 10.42 -29.61 -20.27
N GLY A 244 9.11 -29.55 -20.58
CA GLY A 244 8.07 -29.41 -19.57
C GLY A 244 7.60 -27.96 -19.34
N VAL A 245 8.34 -26.96 -19.79
CA VAL A 245 7.90 -25.56 -19.80
C VAL A 245 7.17 -25.27 -21.11
N LYS A 246 5.93 -24.76 -21.05
CA LYS A 246 5.11 -24.44 -22.22
C LYS A 246 5.15 -22.97 -22.62
N ARG A 247 5.33 -22.08 -21.66
CA ARG A 247 5.31 -20.63 -21.90
C ARG A 247 6.50 -19.98 -21.24
N ILE A 248 7.17 -19.10 -21.99
CA ILE A 248 8.30 -18.33 -21.50
C ILE A 248 7.96 -16.85 -21.59
N TYR A 249 8.12 -16.14 -20.49
CA TYR A 249 8.02 -14.70 -20.37
C TYR A 249 9.43 -14.11 -20.37
N ALA A 250 9.91 -13.63 -21.52
CA ALA A 250 11.21 -12.98 -21.64
C ALA A 250 11.11 -11.48 -21.38
N ASP A 251 11.95 -10.94 -20.49
CA ASP A 251 12.00 -9.48 -20.27
C ASP A 251 12.35 -8.78 -21.57
N CYS A 252 11.59 -7.75 -21.94
CA CYS A 252 11.81 -7.03 -23.21
C CYS A 252 13.16 -6.31 -23.26
N GLY A 253 13.80 -6.07 -22.12
CA GLY A 253 15.15 -5.54 -22.02
C GLY A 253 16.26 -6.51 -22.46
N ILE A 254 15.96 -7.82 -22.61
CA ILE A 254 16.88 -8.81 -23.23
C ILE A 254 17.16 -8.41 -24.68
N PHE A 255 16.19 -7.83 -25.37
CA PHE A 255 16.25 -7.55 -26.80
C PHE A 255 16.56 -6.08 -27.06
N PRO A 256 17.71 -5.73 -27.65
CA PRO A 256 18.05 -4.36 -28.00
C PRO A 256 17.00 -3.71 -28.89
N VAL A 257 16.78 -2.41 -28.78
CA VAL A 257 15.85 -1.65 -29.66
C VAL A 257 16.25 -1.80 -31.12
N SER A 258 17.54 -1.73 -31.41
CA SER A 258 18.07 -2.00 -32.77
C SER A 258 17.91 -3.47 -33.10
N GLY A 259 17.11 -3.80 -34.11
CA GLY A 259 16.81 -5.19 -34.48
C GLY A 259 15.85 -5.90 -33.56
N PHE A 260 15.02 -5.17 -32.79
CA PHE A 260 14.10 -5.73 -31.82
C PHE A 260 13.19 -6.80 -32.41
N VAL A 261 12.51 -6.47 -33.53
CA VAL A 261 11.61 -7.42 -34.21
C VAL A 261 12.33 -8.71 -34.64
N GLN A 262 13.48 -8.56 -35.32
CA GLN A 262 14.25 -9.71 -35.82
C GLN A 262 14.78 -10.60 -34.69
N ASN A 263 15.20 -10.00 -33.59
CA ASN A 263 15.69 -10.77 -32.43
C ASN A 263 14.53 -11.52 -31.75
N VAL A 264 13.39 -10.88 -31.55
CA VAL A 264 12.20 -11.52 -30.94
C VAL A 264 11.66 -12.61 -31.86
N GLU A 265 11.52 -12.36 -33.18
CA GLU A 265 11.08 -13.30 -34.19
C GLU A 265 11.95 -14.57 -34.23
N ARG A 266 13.27 -14.40 -34.19
CA ARG A 266 14.19 -15.54 -34.10
C ARG A 266 13.90 -16.44 -32.89
N TRP A 267 13.63 -15.85 -31.74
CA TRP A 267 13.29 -16.60 -30.53
C TRP A 267 11.89 -17.22 -30.61
N ILE A 268 10.91 -16.55 -31.26
CA ILE A 268 9.60 -17.14 -31.52
C ILE A 268 9.75 -18.45 -32.26
N HIS A 269 10.46 -18.45 -33.41
CA HIS A 269 10.65 -19.66 -34.24
C HIS A 269 11.38 -20.78 -33.49
N ARG A 270 12.46 -20.46 -32.78
CA ARG A 270 13.19 -21.44 -31.99
C ARG A 270 12.33 -22.12 -30.92
N LEU A 271 11.49 -21.34 -30.25
CA LEU A 271 10.62 -21.87 -29.19
C LEU A 271 9.41 -22.61 -29.75
N GLU A 272 8.88 -22.21 -30.91
CA GLU A 272 7.84 -22.97 -31.63
C GLU A 272 8.32 -24.35 -32.03
N GLU A 273 9.57 -24.51 -32.49
CA GLU A 273 10.17 -25.81 -32.81
C GLU A 273 10.20 -26.75 -31.58
N GLU A 274 10.33 -26.18 -30.38
CA GLU A 274 10.29 -26.91 -29.10
C GLU A 274 8.86 -26.99 -28.49
N GLY A 275 7.82 -26.52 -29.20
CA GLY A 275 6.43 -26.54 -28.75
C GLY A 275 6.15 -25.55 -27.59
N LYS A 276 6.90 -24.47 -27.51
CA LYS A 276 6.82 -23.46 -26.46
C LYS A 276 6.33 -22.10 -27.00
N GLU A 277 5.65 -21.34 -26.16
CA GLU A 277 5.14 -19.99 -26.48
C GLU A 277 6.08 -18.93 -25.90
N LEU A 278 6.42 -17.92 -26.69
CA LEU A 278 7.12 -16.73 -26.21
C LEU A 278 6.12 -15.61 -25.87
N PHE A 279 6.27 -15.03 -24.69
CA PHE A 279 5.62 -13.81 -24.24
C PHE A 279 6.68 -12.76 -23.87
N LEU A 280 6.41 -11.49 -24.09
CA LEU A 280 7.29 -10.42 -23.63
C LEU A 280 6.83 -9.92 -22.26
N THR A 281 7.77 -9.85 -21.33
CA THR A 281 7.57 -9.18 -20.05
C THR A 281 7.87 -7.69 -20.19
N LEU A 282 6.88 -6.83 -19.91
CA LEU A 282 7.06 -5.39 -19.98
C LEU A 282 7.69 -4.83 -18.69
N PRO A 283 8.38 -3.67 -18.73
CA PRO A 283 9.09 -3.12 -17.59
C PRO A 283 8.17 -2.89 -16.39
N ARG A 284 8.73 -2.90 -15.16
CA ARG A 284 7.98 -2.57 -13.94
C ARG A 284 7.58 -1.11 -13.83
N ILE A 285 8.36 -0.23 -14.43
CA ILE A 285 8.11 1.21 -14.51
C ILE A 285 8.23 1.61 -15.98
N VAL A 286 7.19 2.24 -16.50
CA VAL A 286 7.13 2.78 -17.85
C VAL A 286 6.86 4.28 -17.76
N ARG A 287 7.61 5.06 -18.51
CA ARG A 287 7.41 6.48 -18.71
C ARG A 287 7.20 6.75 -20.19
N ASP A 288 6.89 7.99 -20.55
CA ASP A 288 6.38 8.36 -21.88
C ASP A 288 7.20 7.81 -23.07
N ARG A 289 8.51 7.63 -22.94
CA ARG A 289 9.39 7.25 -24.05
C ARG A 289 10.15 5.93 -23.86
N GLU A 290 9.97 5.26 -22.75
CA GLU A 290 10.81 4.09 -22.40
C GLU A 290 10.47 2.84 -23.22
N LEU A 291 9.31 2.79 -23.86
CA LEU A 291 8.93 1.74 -24.80
C LEU A 291 8.96 2.20 -26.27
N ASP A 292 9.42 3.42 -26.56
CA ASP A 292 9.55 3.91 -27.94
C ASP A 292 10.50 3.01 -28.74
N GLY A 293 10.14 2.76 -30.01
CA GLY A 293 10.85 1.83 -30.87
C GLY A 293 10.54 0.34 -30.64
N ARG A 294 9.83 0.00 -29.54
CA ARG A 294 9.32 -1.34 -29.28
C ARG A 294 7.79 -1.43 -29.39
N LYS A 295 7.07 -0.54 -28.72
CA LYS A 295 5.61 -0.57 -28.69
C LYS A 295 4.99 -0.53 -30.09
N GLU A 296 5.59 0.20 -31.02
CA GLU A 296 5.12 0.31 -32.42
C GLU A 296 5.18 -1.03 -33.15
N THR A 297 5.98 -1.98 -32.68
CA THR A 297 6.18 -3.30 -33.27
C THR A 297 5.35 -4.42 -32.63
N PHE A 298 4.63 -4.14 -31.54
CA PHE A 298 3.93 -5.18 -30.77
C PHE A 298 2.84 -5.90 -31.59
N GLN A 299 2.10 -5.18 -32.44
CA GLN A 299 1.10 -5.80 -33.32
C GLN A 299 1.76 -6.68 -34.37
N GLU A 300 2.86 -6.25 -34.98
CA GLU A 300 3.65 -7.03 -35.91
C GLU A 300 4.17 -8.33 -35.27
N LEU A 301 4.75 -8.23 -34.07
CA LEU A 301 5.25 -9.40 -33.33
C LEU A 301 4.15 -10.42 -33.02
N VAL A 302 2.95 -9.95 -32.64
CA VAL A 302 1.80 -10.84 -32.42
C VAL A 302 1.40 -11.55 -33.71
N GLN A 303 1.44 -10.86 -34.87
CA GLN A 303 1.19 -11.49 -36.19
C GLN A 303 2.27 -12.51 -36.54
N LYS A 304 3.51 -12.34 -36.08
CA LYS A 304 4.63 -13.24 -36.27
C LYS A 304 4.69 -14.40 -35.25
N GLY A 305 3.67 -14.56 -34.39
CA GLY A 305 3.57 -15.69 -33.44
C GLY A 305 3.87 -15.35 -31.98
N LEU A 306 4.13 -14.09 -31.61
CA LEU A 306 4.25 -13.74 -30.20
C LEU A 306 2.96 -14.06 -29.45
N GLY A 307 3.03 -14.86 -28.40
CA GLY A 307 1.87 -15.31 -27.63
C GLY A 307 1.16 -14.18 -26.88
N GLY A 308 1.90 -13.20 -26.36
CA GLY A 308 1.35 -12.07 -25.63
C GLY A 308 2.35 -11.35 -24.73
N PHE A 309 1.84 -10.75 -23.64
CA PHE A 309 2.59 -9.85 -22.78
C PHE A 309 2.30 -10.13 -21.31
N LEU A 310 3.36 -10.13 -20.48
CA LEU A 310 3.25 -10.06 -19.03
C LEU A 310 3.32 -8.60 -18.58
N VAL A 311 2.23 -8.10 -18.01
CA VAL A 311 2.03 -6.69 -17.68
C VAL A 311 2.18 -6.44 -16.18
N ARG A 312 3.03 -5.50 -15.82
CA ARG A 312 3.44 -5.19 -14.44
C ARG A 312 2.96 -3.81 -13.95
N ASN A 313 2.30 -3.00 -14.80
CA ASN A 313 1.80 -1.66 -14.46
C ASN A 313 0.64 -1.25 -15.35
N MET A 314 -0.07 -0.19 -14.96
CA MET A 314 -1.25 0.30 -15.66
C MET A 314 -0.93 1.01 -16.98
N GLU A 315 0.25 1.61 -17.08
CA GLU A 315 0.74 2.27 -18.29
C GLU A 315 0.90 1.26 -19.43
N SER A 316 1.55 0.13 -19.15
CA SER A 316 1.69 -0.97 -20.13
C SER A 316 0.33 -1.56 -20.53
N TYR A 317 -0.58 -1.72 -19.55
CA TYR A 317 -1.95 -2.14 -19.85
C TYR A 317 -2.63 -1.15 -20.82
N GLY A 318 -2.58 0.15 -20.52
CA GLY A 318 -3.19 1.19 -21.36
C GLY A 318 -2.64 1.22 -22.79
N ILE A 319 -1.32 1.04 -22.95
CA ILE A 319 -0.67 0.94 -24.26
C ILE A 319 -1.26 -0.25 -25.06
N LEU A 320 -1.28 -1.42 -24.47
CA LEU A 320 -1.76 -2.64 -25.13
C LEU A 320 -3.29 -2.60 -25.40
N ASP A 321 -4.06 -2.02 -24.49
CA ASP A 321 -5.51 -1.85 -24.64
C ASP A 321 -5.83 -0.93 -25.81
N THR A 322 -5.13 0.21 -25.95
CA THR A 322 -5.30 1.11 -27.11
C THR A 322 -4.90 0.48 -28.45
N MET A 323 -4.05 -0.53 -28.43
CA MET A 323 -3.65 -1.31 -29.61
C MET A 323 -4.60 -2.48 -29.93
N GLY A 324 -5.62 -2.73 -29.11
CA GLY A 324 -6.51 -3.88 -29.26
C GLY A 324 -5.88 -5.22 -28.87
N LEU A 325 -4.80 -5.21 -28.08
CA LEU A 325 -4.05 -6.39 -27.66
C LEU A 325 -4.44 -6.91 -26.26
N THR A 326 -5.57 -6.46 -25.72
CA THR A 326 -6.01 -6.82 -24.35
C THR A 326 -6.11 -8.32 -24.14
N SER A 327 -6.58 -9.08 -25.15
CA SER A 327 -6.69 -10.55 -25.10
C SER A 327 -5.33 -11.29 -25.08
N ARG A 328 -4.24 -10.58 -25.22
CA ARG A 328 -2.86 -11.09 -25.17
C ARG A 328 -2.16 -10.76 -23.84
N ILE A 329 -2.87 -10.18 -22.86
CA ILE A 329 -2.32 -9.72 -21.60
C ILE A 329 -2.45 -10.80 -20.52
N VAL A 330 -1.35 -11.12 -19.86
CA VAL A 330 -1.31 -11.74 -18.52
C VAL A 330 -0.87 -10.67 -17.52
N LEU A 331 -1.65 -10.44 -16.47
CA LEU A 331 -1.29 -9.51 -15.42
C LEU A 331 -0.31 -10.16 -14.43
N ASP A 332 0.74 -9.46 -14.04
CA ASP A 332 1.67 -9.96 -13.02
C ASP A 332 1.12 -9.71 -11.60
N ALA A 333 1.66 -10.41 -10.62
CA ALA A 333 1.21 -10.43 -9.22
C ALA A 333 1.06 -9.03 -8.58
N ASN A 334 1.88 -8.06 -8.99
CA ASN A 334 1.86 -6.69 -8.49
C ASN A 334 0.71 -5.81 -9.03
N ILE A 335 -0.16 -6.33 -9.88
CA ILE A 335 -1.45 -5.68 -10.24
C ILE A 335 -2.51 -5.97 -9.17
N TYR A 336 -2.22 -6.85 -8.22
CA TYR A 336 -3.01 -7.06 -7.01
C TYR A 336 -4.47 -7.50 -7.24
N THR A 337 -4.66 -8.54 -8.04
CA THR A 337 -5.98 -9.18 -8.21
C THR A 337 -6.38 -9.97 -6.95
N MET A 338 -6.50 -9.27 -5.80
CA MET A 338 -6.56 -9.85 -4.46
C MET A 338 -7.83 -10.70 -4.19
N ASN A 339 -8.90 -10.53 -4.96
CA ASN A 339 -10.17 -11.20 -4.71
C ASN A 339 -10.95 -11.44 -6.00
N ASN A 340 -12.05 -12.21 -5.90
CA ASN A 340 -12.88 -12.59 -7.03
C ASN A 340 -13.47 -11.39 -7.80
N ARG A 341 -13.69 -10.24 -7.15
CA ARG A 341 -14.20 -9.05 -7.83
C ARG A 341 -13.13 -8.39 -8.70
N ALA A 342 -11.91 -8.30 -8.19
CA ALA A 342 -10.79 -7.78 -8.96
C ALA A 342 -10.47 -8.70 -10.15
N GLU A 343 -10.47 -10.02 -9.93
CA GLU A 343 -10.28 -11.00 -11.00
C GLU A 343 -11.38 -10.89 -12.05
N ALA A 344 -12.66 -10.91 -11.65
CA ALA A 344 -13.79 -10.78 -12.56
C ALA A 344 -13.80 -9.45 -13.33
N PHE A 345 -13.38 -8.34 -12.71
CA PHE A 345 -13.22 -7.07 -13.39
C PHE A 345 -12.24 -7.17 -14.56
N TRP A 346 -11.08 -7.77 -14.32
CA TRP A 346 -10.06 -7.92 -15.35
C TRP A 346 -10.44 -8.93 -16.42
N MET A 347 -11.06 -10.06 -16.04
CA MET A 347 -11.61 -11.02 -17.02
C MET A 347 -12.66 -10.39 -17.92
N LYS A 348 -13.54 -9.52 -17.37
CA LYS A 348 -14.51 -8.75 -18.16
C LYS A 348 -13.84 -7.77 -19.13
N LYS A 349 -12.63 -7.29 -18.83
CA LYS A 349 -11.83 -6.49 -19.77
C LYS A 349 -11.26 -7.32 -20.93
N GLY A 350 -11.32 -8.63 -20.84
CA GLY A 350 -10.89 -9.55 -21.91
C GLY A 350 -9.41 -9.92 -21.85
N ILE A 351 -8.74 -9.81 -20.69
CA ILE A 351 -7.37 -10.30 -20.53
C ILE A 351 -7.27 -11.82 -20.61
N LEU A 352 -6.09 -12.34 -20.93
CA LEU A 352 -5.82 -13.77 -21.06
C LEU A 352 -5.77 -14.49 -19.69
N GLY A 353 -5.30 -13.80 -18.66
CA GLY A 353 -5.15 -14.34 -17.31
C GLY A 353 -4.40 -13.40 -16.41
N ASP A 354 -4.15 -13.84 -15.18
CA ASP A 354 -3.38 -13.10 -14.19
C ASP A 354 -2.43 -14.00 -13.39
N THR A 355 -1.60 -13.37 -12.57
CA THR A 355 -0.75 -14.05 -11.59
C THR A 355 -1.36 -13.85 -10.20
N VAL A 356 -1.42 -14.92 -9.45
CA VAL A 356 -1.89 -14.91 -8.05
C VAL A 356 -1.05 -13.92 -7.23
N PRO A 357 -1.68 -13.02 -6.43
CA PRO A 357 -0.96 -12.09 -5.57
C PRO A 357 -0.04 -12.80 -4.57
N LEU A 358 1.20 -12.32 -4.45
CA LEU A 358 2.22 -12.92 -3.58
C LEU A 358 1.93 -12.75 -2.08
N GLU A 359 1.07 -11.82 -1.71
CA GLU A 359 0.70 -11.52 -0.33
C GLU A 359 -0.36 -12.46 0.25
N LEU A 360 -1.11 -13.17 -0.59
CA LEU A 360 -2.14 -14.09 -0.14
C LEU A 360 -1.55 -15.45 0.25
N ASN A 361 -2.02 -16.00 1.36
CA ASN A 361 -1.65 -17.35 1.77
C ASN A 361 -2.53 -18.42 1.11
N ALA A 362 -2.12 -19.69 1.22
CA ALA A 362 -2.83 -20.79 0.60
C ALA A 362 -4.30 -20.93 1.05
N LYS A 363 -4.63 -20.56 2.31
CA LYS A 363 -6.00 -20.64 2.82
C LYS A 363 -6.90 -19.57 2.19
N GLU A 364 -6.36 -18.36 1.97
CA GLU A 364 -7.07 -17.27 1.30
C GLU A 364 -7.25 -17.58 -0.20
N LEU A 365 -6.19 -18.11 -0.84
CA LEU A 365 -6.18 -18.44 -2.25
C LEU A 365 -7.19 -19.55 -2.63
N VAL A 366 -7.51 -20.49 -1.74
CA VAL A 366 -8.55 -21.50 -1.98
C VAL A 366 -9.92 -20.87 -2.24
N HIS A 367 -10.19 -19.71 -1.67
CA HIS A 367 -11.46 -18.98 -1.82
C HIS A 367 -11.47 -18.01 -3.00
N ARG A 368 -10.35 -17.87 -3.72
CA ARG A 368 -10.24 -17.05 -4.92
C ARG A 368 -10.46 -17.89 -6.18
N ASN A 369 -11.05 -17.30 -7.22
CA ASN A 369 -11.11 -17.92 -8.54
C ASN A 369 -9.72 -17.88 -9.20
N ASN A 370 -9.09 -19.04 -9.31
CA ASN A 370 -7.71 -19.15 -9.82
C ASN A 370 -7.65 -19.85 -11.21
N LYS A 371 -8.78 -20.19 -11.84
CA LYS A 371 -8.82 -21.00 -13.07
C LYS A 371 -8.05 -20.43 -14.26
N ASN A 372 -7.90 -19.10 -14.31
CA ASN A 372 -7.12 -18.40 -15.34
C ASN A 372 -5.82 -17.79 -14.78
N SER A 373 -5.48 -18.14 -13.56
CA SER A 373 -4.31 -17.57 -12.86
C SER A 373 -3.10 -18.46 -12.91
N GLU A 374 -1.92 -17.85 -12.84
CA GLU A 374 -0.65 -18.54 -12.64
C GLU A 374 -0.18 -18.34 -11.19
N LEU A 375 0.33 -19.40 -10.56
CA LEU A 375 0.95 -19.34 -9.24
C LEU A 375 2.47 -19.29 -9.38
N THR A 376 3.12 -18.28 -8.84
CA THR A 376 4.58 -18.25 -8.74
C THR A 376 5.03 -19.26 -7.69
N VAL A 377 5.70 -20.33 -8.14
CA VAL A 377 6.18 -21.43 -7.28
C VAL A 377 7.68 -21.35 -7.00
N TYR A 378 8.42 -20.56 -7.78
CA TYR A 378 9.82 -20.26 -7.56
C TYR A 378 10.16 -18.84 -7.97
N GLY A 379 11.06 -18.20 -7.23
CA GLY A 379 11.72 -16.96 -7.60
C GLY A 379 12.02 -16.01 -6.44
N TYR A 380 12.95 -15.09 -6.66
CA TYR A 380 13.24 -14.03 -5.71
C TYR A 380 12.12 -12.97 -5.71
N THR A 381 11.51 -12.76 -4.56
CA THR A 381 10.44 -11.76 -4.41
C THR A 381 11.03 -10.35 -4.47
N PRO A 382 10.52 -9.47 -5.35
CA PRO A 382 10.90 -8.06 -5.35
C PRO A 382 10.47 -7.37 -4.04
N MET A 383 11.44 -6.85 -3.29
CA MET A 383 11.21 -6.14 -2.04
C MET A 383 11.09 -4.63 -2.26
N MET A 384 11.78 -4.11 -3.28
CA MET A 384 11.75 -2.71 -3.65
C MET A 384 11.99 -2.53 -5.14
N VAL A 385 11.18 -1.70 -5.78
CA VAL A 385 11.42 -1.16 -7.12
C VAL A 385 11.63 0.34 -6.98
N SER A 386 12.77 0.85 -7.44
CA SER A 386 13.16 2.24 -7.20
C SER A 386 13.74 2.87 -8.46
N VAL A 387 13.31 4.10 -8.74
CA VAL A 387 13.94 4.95 -9.77
C VAL A 387 15.22 5.60 -9.27
N GLN A 388 15.54 5.51 -7.98
CA GLN A 388 16.81 5.93 -7.43
C GLN A 388 17.88 4.91 -7.82
N CYS A 389 18.64 5.22 -8.86
CA CYS A 389 19.65 4.32 -9.40
C CYS A 389 20.91 4.28 -8.53
N VAL A 390 21.30 3.06 -8.10
CA VAL A 390 22.51 2.86 -7.27
C VAL A 390 23.77 3.29 -8.00
N GLN A 391 23.94 2.92 -9.27
CA GLN A 391 25.10 3.33 -10.06
C GLN A 391 25.22 4.86 -10.18
N LYS A 392 24.10 5.54 -10.48
CA LYS A 392 24.10 7.00 -10.59
C LYS A 392 24.32 7.69 -9.25
N THR A 393 23.85 7.09 -8.16
CA THR A 393 24.09 7.56 -6.79
C THR A 393 25.57 7.47 -6.41
N MET A 394 26.27 6.45 -6.91
CA MET A 394 27.70 6.22 -6.68
C MET A 394 28.60 6.89 -7.74
N ASP A 395 28.03 7.69 -8.65
CA ASP A 395 28.71 8.35 -9.77
C ASP A 395 29.43 7.39 -10.75
N HIS A 396 28.93 6.13 -10.85
CA HIS A 396 29.50 5.07 -11.69
C HIS A 396 28.54 4.62 -12.81
N CYS A 397 27.60 5.47 -13.23
CA CYS A 397 26.65 5.11 -14.27
C CYS A 397 27.34 4.97 -15.64
N ASN A 398 27.39 3.74 -16.14
CA ASN A 398 27.90 3.38 -17.47
C ASN A 398 26.81 2.92 -18.44
N HIS A 399 25.54 3.07 -18.07
CA HIS A 399 24.36 2.61 -18.82
C HIS A 399 24.32 1.10 -19.10
N ALA A 400 25.03 0.30 -18.31
CA ALA A 400 24.99 -1.15 -18.40
C ALA A 400 24.11 -1.76 -17.30
N CYS A 401 23.38 -2.81 -17.64
CA CYS A 401 22.66 -3.62 -16.64
C CYS A 401 23.69 -4.29 -15.72
N VAL A 402 23.56 -4.05 -14.42
CA VAL A 402 24.50 -4.58 -13.42
C VAL A 402 23.73 -5.21 -12.29
N GLN A 403 24.17 -6.39 -11.88
CA GLN A 403 23.78 -6.97 -10.61
C GLN A 403 24.70 -6.48 -9.50
N TYR A 404 24.13 -6.23 -8.33
CA TYR A 404 24.87 -5.80 -7.14
C TYR A 404 24.28 -6.43 -5.89
N VAL A 405 25.02 -6.37 -4.79
CA VAL A 405 24.59 -6.90 -3.49
C VAL A 405 24.59 -5.76 -2.48
N LEU A 406 23.45 -5.60 -1.79
CA LEU A 406 23.35 -4.72 -0.63
C LEU A 406 23.38 -5.56 0.64
N LYS A 407 24.16 -5.14 1.64
CA LYS A 407 24.18 -5.76 2.97
C LYS A 407 23.47 -4.89 3.98
N ASP A 408 22.59 -5.50 4.75
CA ASP A 408 21.94 -4.81 5.87
C ASP A 408 22.83 -4.85 7.13
N ARG A 409 22.34 -4.24 8.22
CA ARG A 409 23.03 -4.24 9.53
C ARG A 409 23.22 -5.62 10.15
N TYR A 410 22.49 -6.63 9.67
CA TYR A 410 22.58 -8.03 10.09
C TYR A 410 23.42 -8.88 9.14
N GLN A 411 24.15 -8.24 8.21
CA GLN A 411 24.95 -8.89 7.15
C GLN A 411 24.14 -9.78 6.21
N LYS A 412 22.82 -9.55 6.10
CA LYS A 412 21.98 -10.23 5.10
C LYS A 412 22.19 -9.57 3.74
N GLU A 413 22.35 -10.42 2.72
CA GLU A 413 22.64 -10.01 1.36
C GLU A 413 21.37 -9.93 0.53
N PHE A 414 21.04 -8.73 0.06
CA PHE A 414 19.93 -8.46 -0.85
C PHE A 414 20.49 -8.26 -2.24
N ARG A 415 20.07 -9.10 -3.17
CA ARG A 415 20.46 -8.98 -4.58
C ARG A 415 19.70 -7.84 -5.23
N GLY A 416 20.37 -7.02 -6.03
CA GLY A 416 19.78 -5.94 -6.77
C GLY A 416 20.16 -5.99 -8.23
N VAL A 417 19.24 -5.58 -9.10
CA VAL A 417 19.44 -5.49 -10.55
C VAL A 417 19.13 -4.08 -11.01
N CYS A 418 20.07 -3.47 -11.74
CA CYS A 418 19.85 -2.21 -12.44
C CYS A 418 19.27 -2.51 -13.84
N SER A 419 18.00 -2.22 -14.04
CA SER A 419 17.38 -2.22 -15.38
C SER A 419 17.72 -0.91 -16.08
N CYS A 420 18.94 -0.81 -16.62
CA CYS A 420 19.53 0.46 -17.11
C CYS A 420 18.77 1.05 -18.29
N GLU A 421 18.21 0.23 -19.14
CA GLU A 421 17.43 0.68 -20.29
C GLU A 421 16.19 1.47 -19.86
N PHE A 422 15.55 1.05 -18.77
CA PHE A 422 14.35 1.67 -18.20
C PHE A 422 14.67 2.55 -16.99
N CYS A 423 15.93 2.67 -16.62
CA CYS A 423 16.45 3.52 -15.55
C CYS A 423 15.74 3.34 -14.18
N TYR A 424 15.60 2.09 -13.73
CA TYR A 424 15.17 1.72 -12.39
C TYR A 424 15.97 0.54 -11.82
N ASN A 425 15.87 0.31 -10.53
CA ASN A 425 16.47 -0.85 -9.85
C ASN A 425 15.39 -1.69 -9.22
N THR A 426 15.61 -2.99 -9.19
CA THR A 426 14.84 -3.93 -8.38
C THR A 426 15.75 -4.54 -7.34
N ILE A 427 15.35 -4.48 -6.07
CA ILE A 427 16.02 -5.15 -4.95
C ILE A 427 15.16 -6.34 -4.56
N TYR A 428 15.77 -7.51 -4.55
CA TYR A 428 15.12 -8.76 -4.26
C TYR A 428 15.35 -9.23 -2.83
N ASN A 429 14.51 -10.13 -2.35
CA ASN A 429 14.67 -10.78 -1.05
C ASN A 429 16.01 -11.54 -0.97
N THR A 430 16.47 -11.81 0.24
CA THR A 430 17.73 -12.55 0.50
C THR A 430 17.67 -14.00 0.04
N LEU A 431 16.49 -14.62 0.10
CA LEU A 431 16.25 -16.02 -0.28
C LEU A 431 15.15 -16.10 -1.32
N PRO A 432 15.25 -17.01 -2.28
CA PRO A 432 14.17 -17.25 -3.22
C PRO A 432 12.99 -17.94 -2.53
N THR A 433 11.79 -17.59 -2.94
CA THR A 433 10.60 -18.36 -2.61
C THR A 433 10.65 -19.69 -3.39
N SER A 434 10.38 -20.81 -2.70
CA SER A 434 10.26 -22.12 -3.34
C SER A 434 9.12 -22.92 -2.74
N LEU A 435 8.16 -23.29 -3.57
CA LEU A 435 7.04 -24.17 -3.23
C LEU A 435 7.25 -25.60 -3.72
N LEU A 436 8.50 -26.01 -3.99
CA LEU A 436 8.83 -27.34 -4.50
C LEU A 436 8.27 -28.46 -3.59
N LYS A 437 8.27 -28.25 -2.28
CA LYS A 437 7.74 -29.18 -1.27
C LYS A 437 6.24 -28.98 -0.94
N GLU A 438 5.60 -27.99 -1.54
CA GLU A 438 4.21 -27.62 -1.27
C GLU A 438 3.26 -27.95 -2.43
N LYS A 439 3.67 -28.83 -3.35
CA LYS A 439 2.91 -29.23 -4.55
C LYS A 439 1.44 -29.56 -4.24
N GLU A 440 1.19 -30.43 -3.28
CA GLU A 440 -0.17 -30.85 -2.91
C GLU A 440 -1.08 -29.68 -2.49
N LYS A 441 -0.49 -28.65 -1.87
CA LYS A 441 -1.24 -27.42 -1.51
C LYS A 441 -1.45 -26.52 -2.72
N ALA A 442 -0.46 -26.43 -3.60
CA ALA A 442 -0.54 -25.66 -4.83
C ALA A 442 -1.61 -26.22 -5.78
N GLU A 443 -1.69 -27.55 -5.95
CA GLU A 443 -2.70 -28.23 -6.76
C GLU A 443 -4.13 -27.94 -6.28
N LYS A 444 -4.34 -27.86 -4.97
CA LYS A 444 -5.67 -27.56 -4.39
C LYS A 444 -6.19 -26.17 -4.73
N LEU A 445 -5.33 -25.27 -5.21
CA LEU A 445 -5.72 -23.91 -5.59
C LEU A 445 -6.44 -23.86 -6.95
N GLY A 446 -6.28 -24.90 -7.80
CA GLY A 446 -6.89 -24.96 -9.11
C GLY A 446 -6.42 -23.86 -10.06
N VAL A 447 -5.11 -23.54 -10.02
CA VAL A 447 -4.48 -22.58 -10.93
C VAL A 447 -4.29 -23.18 -12.32
N LYS A 448 -4.19 -22.33 -13.34
CA LYS A 448 -3.96 -22.74 -14.72
C LYS A 448 -2.53 -23.21 -14.96
N ALA A 449 -1.56 -22.54 -14.31
CA ALA A 449 -0.14 -22.84 -14.51
C ALA A 449 0.69 -22.48 -13.26
N TYR A 450 1.88 -23.09 -13.19
CA TYR A 450 2.88 -22.80 -12.17
C TYR A 450 4.05 -22.07 -12.81
N ARG A 451 4.39 -20.89 -12.25
CA ARG A 451 5.45 -20.02 -12.79
C ARG A 451 6.75 -20.15 -12.01
N LEU A 452 7.84 -20.30 -12.74
CA LEU A 452 9.21 -20.14 -12.25
C LEU A 452 9.71 -18.77 -12.68
N SER A 453 10.13 -17.91 -11.73
CA SER A 453 10.59 -16.54 -12.03
C SER A 453 12.09 -16.41 -11.74
N PHE A 454 12.88 -16.38 -12.79
CA PHE A 454 14.33 -16.25 -12.74
C PHE A 454 14.74 -14.79 -12.87
N THR A 455 15.74 -14.38 -12.09
CA THR A 455 16.21 -12.99 -12.01
C THR A 455 17.73 -12.90 -12.01
N THR A 456 18.39 -13.42 -10.97
CA THR A 456 19.85 -13.35 -10.80
C THR A 456 20.53 -14.71 -10.92
N GLU A 457 19.78 -15.75 -11.20
CA GLU A 457 20.28 -17.12 -11.39
C GLU A 457 21.09 -17.24 -12.66
N THR A 458 22.16 -18.02 -12.59
CA THR A 458 22.97 -18.39 -13.76
C THR A 458 22.21 -19.36 -14.67
N GLN A 459 22.72 -19.57 -15.89
CA GLN A 459 22.19 -20.56 -16.81
C GLN A 459 22.08 -21.95 -16.17
N GLN A 460 23.15 -22.41 -15.50
CA GLN A 460 23.20 -23.74 -14.87
C GLN A 460 22.21 -23.88 -13.71
N GLU A 461 22.09 -22.84 -12.86
CA GLU A 461 21.10 -22.80 -11.79
C GLU A 461 19.68 -22.84 -12.36
N THR A 462 19.41 -22.07 -13.42
CA THR A 462 18.12 -22.06 -14.12
C THR A 462 17.74 -23.44 -14.62
N GLU A 463 18.63 -24.14 -15.36
CA GLU A 463 18.40 -25.52 -15.84
C GLU A 463 18.12 -26.49 -14.70
N LYS A 464 18.93 -26.46 -13.64
CA LYS A 464 18.78 -27.32 -12.46
C LYS A 464 17.41 -27.11 -11.80
N ILE A 465 16.99 -25.85 -11.59
CA ILE A 465 15.73 -25.52 -10.95
C ILE A 465 14.55 -25.95 -11.82
N VAL A 466 14.58 -25.64 -13.14
CA VAL A 466 13.50 -26.04 -14.05
C VAL A 466 13.31 -27.53 -14.02
N ARG A 467 14.39 -28.33 -14.15
CA ARG A 467 14.33 -29.80 -14.11
C ARG A 467 13.71 -30.31 -12.80
N ALA A 468 14.11 -29.76 -11.67
CA ALA A 468 13.57 -30.16 -10.37
C ALA A 468 12.05 -29.88 -10.26
N PHE A 469 11.56 -28.74 -10.76
CA PHE A 469 10.13 -28.45 -10.78
C PHE A 469 9.37 -29.31 -11.80
N VAL A 470 9.95 -29.62 -12.96
CA VAL A 470 9.38 -30.56 -13.94
C VAL A 470 9.22 -31.94 -13.31
N ASP A 471 10.25 -32.44 -12.66
CA ASP A 471 10.22 -33.77 -12.03
C ASP A 471 9.16 -33.85 -10.92
N VAL A 472 9.08 -32.83 -10.07
CA VAL A 472 8.11 -32.80 -8.97
C VAL A 472 6.70 -32.50 -9.47
N TYR A 473 6.48 -31.39 -10.20
CA TYR A 473 5.14 -30.90 -10.53
C TYR A 473 4.49 -31.67 -11.68
N LEU A 474 5.26 -32.07 -12.72
CA LEU A 474 4.70 -32.72 -13.89
C LEU A 474 4.86 -34.26 -13.86
N ARG A 475 5.97 -34.76 -13.33
CA ARG A 475 6.25 -36.21 -13.32
C ARG A 475 5.91 -36.89 -11.99
N GLY A 476 5.56 -36.10 -10.95
CA GLY A 476 5.17 -36.61 -9.63
C GLY A 476 6.32 -37.26 -8.83
N GLN A 477 7.57 -36.93 -9.16
CA GLN A 477 8.75 -37.45 -8.46
C GLN A 477 8.93 -36.72 -7.11
N LYS A 478 9.64 -37.37 -6.19
CA LYS A 478 10.05 -36.69 -4.94
C LYS A 478 11.20 -35.71 -5.23
N PRO A 479 11.26 -34.57 -4.53
CA PRO A 479 12.39 -33.65 -4.68
C PRO A 479 13.72 -34.31 -4.41
N ASP A 480 14.74 -34.07 -5.24
CA ASP A 480 16.09 -34.54 -5.05
C ASP A 480 16.70 -34.03 -3.72
N GLY A 481 17.54 -34.85 -3.08
CA GLY A 481 18.17 -34.54 -1.80
C GLY A 481 18.98 -33.22 -1.80
N GLN A 482 19.65 -32.91 -2.91
CA GLN A 482 20.39 -31.64 -3.04
C GLN A 482 19.46 -30.39 -3.03
N MET A 483 18.31 -30.45 -3.69
CA MET A 483 17.32 -29.37 -3.69
C MET A 483 16.57 -29.27 -2.34
N GLN A 484 16.66 -30.29 -1.48
CA GLN A 484 16.08 -30.26 -0.16
C GLN A 484 16.91 -29.44 0.84
N THR A 485 18.19 -29.22 0.61
CA THR A 485 19.13 -28.55 1.51
C THR A 485 19.36 -27.08 1.15
N GLU A 486 18.92 -26.61 -0.02
CA GLU A 486 19.03 -25.21 -0.39
C GLU A 486 18.16 -24.31 0.50
N GLU A 487 18.75 -23.22 0.98
CA GLU A 487 18.01 -22.23 1.78
C GLU A 487 16.97 -21.52 0.91
N THR A 488 15.71 -21.71 1.24
CA THR A 488 14.58 -21.08 0.55
C THR A 488 13.54 -20.58 1.55
N THR A 489 12.68 -19.68 1.11
CA THR A 489 11.49 -19.25 1.88
C THR A 489 10.22 -19.73 1.20
N LYS A 490 9.12 -19.82 1.96
CA LYS A 490 7.78 -20.03 1.41
C LYS A 490 7.04 -18.71 1.13
N GLY A 491 7.71 -17.58 1.34
CA GLY A 491 7.09 -16.27 1.25
C GLY A 491 5.83 -16.16 2.14
N HIS A 492 4.82 -15.49 1.65
CA HIS A 492 3.53 -15.37 2.35
C HIS A 492 2.61 -16.57 2.13
N PHE A 493 2.96 -17.54 1.28
CA PHE A 493 2.12 -18.69 0.94
C PHE A 493 1.63 -19.46 2.16
N GLN A 494 2.41 -19.52 3.23
CA GLN A 494 2.02 -20.23 4.45
C GLN A 494 1.33 -19.35 5.48
N ARG A 495 1.79 -18.10 5.69
CA ARG A 495 1.33 -17.23 6.79
C ARG A 495 0.51 -16.03 6.36
N GLY A 496 0.64 -15.59 5.11
CA GLY A 496 0.05 -14.34 4.64
C GLY A 496 0.86 -13.12 5.08
N VAL A 497 0.28 -11.95 4.89
CA VAL A 497 0.76 -10.67 5.41
C VAL A 497 -0.02 -10.38 6.68
N GLU A 498 0.69 -10.27 7.83
CA GLU A 498 0.14 -9.89 9.13
C GLU A 498 0.07 -8.37 9.28
#